data_64c27b06a25762c40f36db213934e63c
#
_entry.id   64c27b06a25762c40f36db213934e63c
#
_cell.length_a   1.000
_cell.length_b   1.000
_cell.length_c   1.000
_cell.angle_alpha   90.00
_cell.angle_beta   90.00
_cell.angle_gamma   90.00
#
_symmetry.space_group_name_H-M   'P 1'
#
loop_
_entity.id
_entity.type
_entity.pdbx_description
1 polymer ?
#
loop_
_entity_poly.entity_id
_entity_poly.type
_entity_poly.pdbx_seq_one_letter_code
_entity_poly.pdbx_strand_id
1 'polypeptide(L)'
;VVWFESEKRLGGHARTVTAGKYGNQPVDTGFIVFNKANYPNITKLFNDLEVKIVNSNMTFGASFDGGRLEYGLASLNSVFAQRQNAFRPKFLRMLKDITKFNSQAESVSKNSDMSIEQLLKEVGTSSWFKDYYLFPLTGAIWSMPVEQMESFPAEALINFMKNHALLSMTGQHQGLTISGGSIKYVEKLEQRMKSQNVEIRLGCKVNKISRNFDKVSIKTQFGLEEEFDEVVLATHADDTLSLLADPTEHEKTSLGAIQYQENDAVLHADQSLMPVTKRVWSSWVYSESKNKNSKRIDLTYWMNSLQSI
;
A
#
# COMPACT_ATOMS: atom_id res chain seq x y z
N VAL A 1 25.19 -18.09 -6.11
CA VAL A 1 24.47 -17.03 -5.42
C VAL A 1 24.05 -17.54 -4.05
N VAL A 2 24.25 -16.72 -3.00
CA VAL A 2 23.78 -17.00 -1.64
C VAL A 2 22.74 -15.96 -1.28
N TRP A 3 21.60 -16.37 -0.75
CA TRP A 3 20.53 -15.52 -0.26
C TRP A 3 20.49 -15.57 1.27
N PHE A 4 20.75 -14.46 1.92
CA PHE A 4 20.61 -14.30 3.36
C PHE A 4 19.24 -13.71 3.67
N GLU A 5 18.49 -14.35 4.57
CA GLU A 5 17.18 -13.89 5.05
C GLU A 5 17.15 -13.94 6.58
N SER A 6 16.80 -12.82 7.21
CA SER A 6 16.73 -12.73 8.68
C SER A 6 15.55 -13.50 9.27
N GLU A 7 14.45 -13.59 8.54
CA GLU A 7 13.27 -14.36 8.93
C GLU A 7 13.47 -15.86 8.67
N LYS A 8 12.68 -16.69 9.35
CA LYS A 8 12.65 -18.14 9.13
C LYS A 8 11.82 -18.55 7.90
N ARG A 9 11.42 -17.59 7.09
CA ARG A 9 10.61 -17.76 5.88
C ARG A 9 11.06 -16.80 4.79
N LEU A 10 10.78 -17.13 3.54
CA LEU A 10 10.90 -16.22 2.41
C LEU A 10 9.64 -15.36 2.25
N GLY A 11 9.76 -14.31 1.46
CA GLY A 11 8.66 -13.48 0.98
C GLY A 11 8.61 -12.07 1.56
N GLY A 12 9.26 -11.80 2.70
CA GLY A 12 9.24 -10.46 3.31
C GLY A 12 7.80 -9.96 3.51
N HIS A 13 7.44 -8.83 2.88
CA HIS A 13 6.08 -8.26 2.90
C HIS A 13 5.04 -9.07 2.09
N ALA A 14 5.45 -10.02 1.26
CA ALA A 14 4.56 -11.03 0.71
C ALA A 14 4.30 -12.09 1.79
N ARG A 15 3.38 -11.78 2.69
CA ARG A 15 3.07 -12.59 3.86
C ARG A 15 1.64 -13.08 3.84
N THR A 16 1.48 -14.39 3.70
CA THR A 16 0.20 -15.08 3.85
C THR A 16 0.15 -15.77 5.22
N VAL A 17 -0.91 -15.57 5.96
CA VAL A 17 -1.19 -16.29 7.22
C VAL A 17 -2.44 -17.13 7.03
N THR A 18 -2.58 -18.19 7.81
CA THR A 18 -3.81 -19.01 7.83
C THR A 18 -4.74 -18.53 8.93
N ALA A 19 -6.00 -18.30 8.57
CA ALA A 19 -7.02 -17.78 9.46
C ALA A 19 -8.39 -18.43 9.17
N GLY A 20 -9.48 -17.77 9.54
CA GLY A 20 -10.84 -18.22 9.36
C GLY A 20 -11.30 -19.22 10.42
N LYS A 21 -12.58 -19.57 10.36
CA LYS A 21 -13.24 -20.43 11.37
C LYS A 21 -12.54 -21.78 11.60
N TYR A 22 -11.92 -22.33 10.57
CA TYR A 22 -11.27 -23.63 10.62
C TYR A 22 -9.72 -23.55 10.59
N GLY A 23 -9.15 -22.32 10.65
CA GLY A 23 -7.69 -22.10 10.63
C GLY A 23 -7.00 -22.54 9.33
N ASN A 24 -7.72 -22.62 8.22
CA ASN A 24 -7.21 -23.15 6.95
C ASN A 24 -7.36 -22.15 5.78
N GLN A 25 -7.88 -20.95 6.02
CA GLN A 25 -8.05 -19.93 4.99
C GLN A 25 -6.77 -19.11 4.85
N PRO A 26 -6.07 -19.12 3.71
CA PRO A 26 -4.95 -18.25 3.47
C PRO A 26 -5.41 -16.78 3.30
N VAL A 27 -4.79 -15.88 4.06
CA VAL A 27 -5.07 -14.45 4.05
C VAL A 27 -3.76 -13.69 3.95
N ASP A 28 -3.63 -12.81 2.96
CA ASP A 28 -2.46 -11.95 2.81
C ASP A 28 -2.55 -10.76 3.78
N THR A 29 -1.45 -10.50 4.47
CA THR A 29 -1.33 -9.41 5.45
C THR A 29 -0.30 -8.35 5.05
N GLY A 30 0.22 -8.43 3.84
CA GLY A 30 1.18 -7.48 3.27
C GLY A 30 0.84 -7.18 1.81
N PHE A 31 1.63 -7.66 0.86
CA PHE A 31 1.32 -7.49 -0.56
C PHE A 31 0.09 -8.31 -0.96
N ILE A 32 -0.96 -7.65 -1.44
CA ILE A 32 -2.27 -8.27 -1.69
C ILE A 32 -2.69 -8.12 -3.16
N VAL A 33 -2.61 -6.91 -3.70
CA VAL A 33 -3.20 -6.55 -4.99
C VAL A 33 -2.21 -5.84 -5.91
N PHE A 34 -2.41 -6.03 -7.20
CA PHE A 34 -1.66 -5.36 -8.26
C PHE A 34 -2.57 -5.16 -9.48
N ASN A 35 -2.07 -4.50 -10.52
CA ASN A 35 -2.71 -4.45 -11.83
C ASN A 35 -1.64 -4.57 -12.94
N LYS A 36 -2.04 -4.95 -14.13
CA LYS A 36 -1.09 -5.18 -15.23
C LYS A 36 -0.47 -3.90 -15.78
N ALA A 37 -1.17 -2.78 -15.69
CA ALA A 37 -0.71 -1.51 -16.25
C ALA A 37 0.48 -0.93 -15.45
N ASN A 38 0.38 -0.94 -14.12
CA ASN A 38 1.38 -0.34 -13.25
C ASN A 38 2.49 -1.32 -12.84
N TYR A 39 2.24 -2.62 -12.99
CA TYR A 39 3.14 -3.69 -12.50
C TYR A 39 3.56 -4.66 -13.63
N PRO A 40 4.15 -4.17 -14.74
CA PRO A 40 4.50 -5.03 -15.88
C PRO A 40 5.53 -6.10 -15.51
N ASN A 41 6.54 -5.76 -14.69
CA ASN A 41 7.60 -6.67 -14.32
C ASN A 41 7.11 -7.81 -13.41
N ILE A 42 6.29 -7.50 -12.40
CA ILE A 42 5.72 -8.53 -11.53
C ILE A 42 4.70 -9.39 -12.29
N THR A 43 3.95 -8.78 -13.22
CA THR A 43 3.04 -9.51 -14.13
C THR A 43 3.81 -10.52 -14.98
N LYS A 44 4.95 -10.09 -15.55
CA LYS A 44 5.85 -10.99 -16.30
C LYS A 44 6.36 -12.11 -15.42
N LEU A 45 6.84 -11.79 -14.21
CA LEU A 45 7.34 -12.80 -13.26
C LEU A 45 6.27 -13.84 -12.93
N PHE A 46 5.02 -13.42 -12.67
CA PHE A 46 3.93 -14.34 -12.37
C PHE A 46 3.56 -15.22 -13.56
N ASN A 47 3.63 -14.69 -14.78
CA ASN A 47 3.45 -15.49 -15.99
C ASN A 47 4.58 -16.52 -16.15
N ASP A 48 5.85 -16.11 -15.97
CA ASP A 48 7.03 -16.98 -16.10
C ASP A 48 7.04 -18.08 -15.02
N LEU A 49 6.39 -17.86 -13.89
CA LEU A 49 6.22 -18.81 -12.79
C LEU A 49 4.89 -19.57 -12.87
N GLU A 50 4.04 -19.29 -13.86
CA GLU A 50 2.71 -19.89 -13.99
C GLU A 50 1.84 -19.71 -12.72
N VAL A 51 1.92 -18.53 -12.09
CA VAL A 51 1.13 -18.19 -10.89
C VAL A 51 -0.32 -17.94 -11.29
N LYS A 52 -1.25 -18.57 -10.59
CA LYS A 52 -2.68 -18.36 -10.85
C LYS A 52 -3.14 -17.01 -10.30
N ILE A 53 -3.48 -16.10 -11.21
CA ILE A 53 -3.98 -14.76 -10.92
C ILE A 53 -5.52 -14.75 -11.06
N VAL A 54 -6.20 -14.03 -10.18
CA VAL A 54 -7.65 -13.84 -10.21
C VAL A 54 -8.00 -12.36 -10.04
N ASN A 55 -9.20 -11.97 -10.44
CA ASN A 55 -9.69 -10.60 -10.25
C ASN A 55 -9.86 -10.32 -8.76
N SER A 56 -9.46 -9.11 -8.35
CA SER A 56 -9.68 -8.53 -7.04
C SER A 56 -10.71 -7.40 -7.16
N ASN A 57 -11.57 -7.29 -6.15
CA ASN A 57 -12.48 -6.18 -6.04
C ASN A 57 -11.79 -5.05 -5.25
N MET A 58 -11.49 -3.94 -5.93
CA MET A 58 -10.83 -2.78 -5.34
C MET A 58 -11.82 -1.63 -5.19
N THR A 59 -12.62 -1.66 -4.14
CA THR A 59 -13.62 -0.65 -3.85
C THR A 59 -13.25 0.12 -2.60
N PHE A 60 -13.66 1.39 -2.51
CA PHE A 60 -13.44 2.25 -1.36
C PHE A 60 -14.77 2.65 -0.71
N GLY A 61 -14.80 2.63 0.60
CA GLY A 61 -15.89 3.13 1.44
C GLY A 61 -15.37 3.97 2.58
N ALA A 62 -16.21 4.88 3.08
CA ALA A 62 -15.85 5.74 4.18
C ALA A 62 -17.00 5.86 5.20
N SER A 63 -16.63 5.88 6.48
CA SER A 63 -17.53 6.03 7.62
C SER A 63 -16.96 7.07 8.58
N PHE A 64 -17.75 8.08 8.91
CA PHE A 64 -17.35 9.21 9.76
C PHE A 64 -18.29 9.34 10.96
N ASP A 65 -17.73 9.77 12.08
CA ASP A 65 -18.46 10.05 13.32
C ASP A 65 -19.37 8.86 13.76
N GLY A 66 -18.86 7.63 13.64
CA GLY A 66 -19.59 6.43 14.03
C GLY A 66 -20.84 6.17 13.18
N GLY A 67 -20.75 6.44 11.87
CA GLY A 67 -21.82 6.19 10.90
C GLY A 67 -22.72 7.39 10.61
N ARG A 68 -22.43 8.59 11.12
CA ARG A 68 -23.20 9.81 10.81
C ARG A 68 -23.14 10.17 9.31
N LEU A 69 -22.00 9.96 8.68
CA LEU A 69 -21.82 10.10 7.24
C LEU A 69 -21.12 8.84 6.73
N GLU A 70 -21.80 8.11 5.86
CA GLU A 70 -21.27 6.91 5.22
C GLU A 70 -21.58 6.91 3.72
N TYR A 71 -20.59 6.54 2.93
CA TYR A 71 -20.74 6.37 1.50
C TYR A 71 -19.65 5.44 0.95
N GLY A 72 -19.90 4.83 -0.22
CA GLY A 72 -18.91 4.05 -0.96
C GLY A 72 -18.80 4.54 -2.39
N LEU A 73 -17.69 4.24 -3.06
CA LEU A 73 -17.42 4.70 -4.43
C LEU A 73 -17.70 3.64 -5.51
N ALA A 74 -18.15 2.46 -5.13
CA ALA A 74 -18.36 1.34 -6.07
C ALA A 74 -19.52 1.56 -7.06
N SER A 75 -20.53 2.31 -6.67
CA SER A 75 -21.74 2.55 -7.47
C SER A 75 -22.55 3.74 -6.94
N LEU A 76 -23.47 4.28 -7.74
CA LEU A 76 -24.39 5.30 -7.26
C LEU A 76 -25.22 4.81 -6.06
N ASN A 77 -25.53 3.51 -6.00
CA ASN A 77 -26.23 2.94 -4.86
C ASN A 77 -25.41 2.96 -3.58
N SER A 78 -24.08 2.81 -3.67
CA SER A 78 -23.17 2.92 -2.53
C SER A 78 -22.84 4.39 -2.19
N VAL A 79 -22.72 5.28 -3.18
CA VAL A 79 -22.56 6.73 -2.96
C VAL A 79 -23.74 7.28 -2.14
N PHE A 80 -24.95 6.90 -2.50
CA PHE A 80 -26.17 7.27 -1.79
C PHE A 80 -26.71 6.15 -0.88
N ALA A 81 -25.82 5.36 -0.28
CA ALA A 81 -26.21 4.27 0.64
C ALA A 81 -27.05 4.82 1.81
N GLN A 82 -26.66 5.95 2.36
CA GLN A 82 -27.51 6.79 3.21
C GLN A 82 -28.32 7.73 2.32
N ARG A 83 -29.60 7.42 2.06
CA ARG A 83 -30.46 8.16 1.12
C ARG A 83 -30.56 9.66 1.44
N GLN A 84 -30.48 10.03 2.72
CA GLN A 84 -30.47 11.43 3.16
C GLN A 84 -29.29 12.23 2.58
N ASN A 85 -28.19 11.60 2.15
CA ASN A 85 -27.06 12.29 1.53
C ASN A 85 -27.44 12.97 0.21
N ALA A 86 -28.48 12.48 -0.48
CA ALA A 86 -29.02 13.11 -1.67
C ALA A 86 -29.65 14.50 -1.42
N PHE A 87 -29.97 14.80 -0.17
CA PHE A 87 -30.55 16.09 0.25
C PHE A 87 -29.57 16.94 1.08
N ARG A 88 -28.29 16.53 1.18
CA ARG A 88 -27.25 17.30 1.88
C ARG A 88 -26.46 18.17 0.91
N PRO A 89 -26.62 19.52 0.90
CA PRO A 89 -25.94 20.36 -0.09
C PRO A 89 -24.42 20.25 -0.06
N LYS A 90 -23.82 20.10 1.13
CA LYS A 90 -22.37 19.92 1.29
C LYS A 90 -21.88 18.60 0.64
N PHE A 91 -22.64 17.53 0.79
CA PHE A 91 -22.32 16.24 0.15
C PHE A 91 -22.40 16.32 -1.37
N LEU A 92 -23.45 16.92 -1.92
CA LEU A 92 -23.61 17.13 -3.35
C LEU A 92 -22.51 18.04 -3.91
N ARG A 93 -22.12 19.08 -3.17
CA ARG A 93 -20.99 19.92 -3.54
C ARG A 93 -19.69 19.13 -3.57
N MET A 94 -19.44 18.25 -2.58
CA MET A 94 -18.28 17.35 -2.57
C MET A 94 -18.23 16.47 -3.82
N LEU A 95 -19.35 15.89 -4.25
CA LEU A 95 -19.41 15.09 -5.48
C LEU A 95 -19.09 15.94 -6.72
N LYS A 96 -19.57 17.19 -6.79
CA LYS A 96 -19.20 18.13 -7.85
C LYS A 96 -17.72 18.48 -7.80
N ASP A 97 -17.17 18.67 -6.61
CA ASP A 97 -15.73 18.97 -6.43
C ASP A 97 -14.85 17.80 -6.86
N ILE A 98 -15.27 16.53 -6.69
CA ILE A 98 -14.58 15.35 -7.23
C ILE A 98 -14.44 15.47 -8.75
N THR A 99 -15.51 15.76 -9.47
CA THR A 99 -15.46 15.90 -10.93
C THR A 99 -14.61 17.08 -11.38
N LYS A 100 -14.68 18.20 -10.65
CA LYS A 100 -13.87 19.40 -10.90
C LYS A 100 -12.37 19.10 -10.71
N PHE A 101 -12.03 18.50 -9.57
CA PHE A 101 -10.67 18.11 -9.25
C PHE A 101 -10.08 17.15 -10.28
N ASN A 102 -10.82 16.10 -10.61
CA ASN A 102 -10.38 15.11 -11.60
C ASN A 102 -10.09 15.72 -12.98
N SER A 103 -10.82 16.78 -13.37
CA SER A 103 -10.62 17.45 -14.65
C SER A 103 -9.52 18.50 -14.67
N GLN A 104 -9.16 19.09 -13.54
CA GLN A 104 -8.27 20.27 -13.48
C GLN A 104 -6.95 20.01 -12.75
N ALA A 105 -6.90 19.03 -11.82
CA ALA A 105 -5.76 18.86 -10.93
C ALA A 105 -4.44 18.59 -11.68
N GLU A 106 -4.47 17.80 -12.75
CA GLU A 106 -3.27 17.50 -13.53
C GLU A 106 -2.69 18.78 -14.20
N SER A 107 -3.54 19.60 -14.82
CA SER A 107 -3.07 20.81 -15.49
C SER A 107 -2.57 21.88 -14.53
N VAL A 108 -3.16 21.95 -13.33
CA VAL A 108 -2.79 22.92 -12.29
C VAL A 108 -1.50 22.52 -11.59
N SER A 109 -1.29 21.23 -11.28
CA SER A 109 -0.13 20.74 -10.54
C SER A 109 1.13 20.56 -11.38
N LYS A 110 0.99 20.54 -12.70
CA LYS A 110 2.08 20.21 -13.62
C LYS A 110 3.23 21.23 -13.54
N ASN A 111 4.46 20.72 -13.37
CA ASN A 111 5.69 21.53 -13.29
C ASN A 111 5.64 22.60 -12.17
N SER A 112 5.01 22.28 -11.05
CA SER A 112 4.91 23.19 -9.91
C SER A 112 5.39 22.52 -8.63
N ASP A 113 6.04 23.28 -7.75
CA ASP A 113 6.44 22.85 -6.41
C ASP A 113 5.31 23.03 -5.37
N MET A 114 4.06 23.17 -5.85
CA MET A 114 2.92 23.42 -4.95
C MET A 114 2.61 22.22 -4.07
N SER A 115 2.13 22.51 -2.86
CA SER A 115 1.56 21.51 -1.96
C SER A 115 0.13 21.14 -2.35
N ILE A 116 -0.38 20.04 -1.76
CA ILE A 116 -1.80 19.66 -1.94
C ILE A 116 -2.72 20.78 -1.46
N GLU A 117 -2.40 21.45 -0.36
CA GLU A 117 -3.20 22.59 0.13
C GLU A 117 -3.32 23.70 -0.94
N GLN A 118 -2.20 24.07 -1.55
CA GLN A 118 -2.17 25.08 -2.61
C GLN A 118 -2.97 24.62 -3.84
N LEU A 119 -2.81 23.36 -4.27
CA LEU A 119 -3.58 22.79 -5.38
C LEU A 119 -5.09 22.86 -5.12
N LEU A 120 -5.53 22.48 -3.92
CA LEU A 120 -6.95 22.52 -3.55
C LEU A 120 -7.52 23.94 -3.58
N LYS A 121 -6.72 24.93 -3.19
CA LYS A 121 -7.07 26.35 -3.24
C LYS A 121 -7.17 26.84 -4.69
N GLU A 122 -6.19 26.52 -5.53
CA GLU A 122 -6.18 26.90 -6.95
C GLU A 122 -7.35 26.25 -7.71
N VAL A 123 -7.59 24.96 -7.50
CA VAL A 123 -8.75 24.26 -8.08
C VAL A 123 -10.05 24.80 -7.48
N GLY A 124 -10.05 25.38 -6.30
CA GLY A 124 -11.22 25.96 -5.62
C GLY A 124 -12.23 24.90 -5.20
N THR A 125 -11.75 23.83 -4.55
CA THR A 125 -12.59 22.79 -3.96
C THR A 125 -13.03 23.18 -2.55
N SER A 126 -14.08 22.55 -2.05
CA SER A 126 -14.60 22.78 -0.69
C SER A 126 -13.79 22.03 0.38
N SER A 127 -13.86 22.49 1.64
CA SER A 127 -13.30 21.74 2.77
C SER A 127 -13.91 20.34 2.90
N TRP A 128 -15.19 20.16 2.54
CA TRP A 128 -15.83 18.85 2.53
C TRP A 128 -15.18 17.89 1.57
N PHE A 129 -14.75 18.34 0.37
CA PHE A 129 -13.99 17.54 -0.56
C PHE A 129 -12.65 17.10 0.05
N LYS A 130 -11.93 18.04 0.67
CA LYS A 130 -10.67 17.75 1.35
C LYS A 130 -10.85 16.72 2.47
N ASP A 131 -11.75 17.04 3.43
CA ASP A 131 -11.85 16.32 4.71
C ASP A 131 -12.59 14.98 4.59
N TYR A 132 -13.56 14.88 3.67
CA TYR A 132 -14.43 13.71 3.55
C TYR A 132 -14.22 12.88 2.28
N TYR A 133 -13.33 13.27 1.39
CA TYR A 133 -13.00 12.49 0.19
C TYR A 133 -11.50 12.35 -0.03
N LEU A 134 -10.77 13.45 -0.31
CA LEU A 134 -9.39 13.36 -0.77
C LEU A 134 -8.48 12.79 0.31
N PHE A 135 -8.51 13.33 1.52
CA PHE A 135 -7.63 12.89 2.60
C PHE A 135 -7.96 11.48 3.11
N PRO A 136 -9.23 11.08 3.28
CA PRO A 136 -9.57 9.69 3.55
C PRO A 136 -9.09 8.71 2.48
N LEU A 137 -9.24 9.05 1.20
CA LEU A 137 -8.80 8.20 0.09
C LEU A 137 -7.28 8.07 0.05
N THR A 138 -6.56 9.19 0.13
CA THR A 138 -5.09 9.21 0.08
C THR A 138 -4.48 8.64 1.36
N GLY A 139 -5.09 8.88 2.52
CA GLY A 139 -4.73 8.27 3.78
C GLY A 139 -4.86 6.76 3.76
N ALA A 140 -5.92 6.25 3.14
CA ALA A 140 -6.11 4.82 2.93
C ALA A 140 -5.03 4.19 2.03
N ILE A 141 -4.53 4.94 1.05
CA ILE A 141 -3.50 4.45 0.11
C ILE A 141 -2.11 4.44 0.76
N TRP A 142 -1.75 5.49 1.49
CA TRP A 142 -0.37 5.69 1.99
C TRP A 142 -0.21 5.51 3.51
N SER A 143 -1.30 5.23 4.23
CA SER A 143 -1.30 5.18 5.71
C SER A 143 -0.68 6.44 6.35
N MET A 144 -0.80 7.59 5.68
CA MET A 144 -0.18 8.86 6.07
C MET A 144 -1.16 9.68 6.94
N PRO A 145 -0.70 10.25 8.06
CA PRO A 145 -1.52 11.17 8.85
C PRO A 145 -2.02 12.36 8.04
N VAL A 146 -3.26 12.77 8.30
CA VAL A 146 -3.95 13.86 7.55
C VAL A 146 -3.16 15.17 7.58
N GLU A 147 -2.53 15.49 8.70
CA GLU A 147 -1.75 16.72 8.88
C GLU A 147 -0.54 16.81 7.96
N GLN A 148 0.03 15.67 7.58
CA GLN A 148 1.18 15.63 6.67
C GLN A 148 0.76 15.73 5.19
N MET A 149 -0.49 15.45 4.88
CA MET A 149 -0.98 15.48 3.50
C MET A 149 -1.06 16.87 2.92
N GLU A 150 -1.35 17.89 3.72
CA GLU A 150 -1.48 19.27 3.24
C GLU A 150 -0.17 19.79 2.63
N SER A 151 0.96 19.44 3.23
CA SER A 151 2.29 19.83 2.76
C SER A 151 2.89 18.90 1.71
N PHE A 152 2.24 17.77 1.41
CA PHE A 152 2.75 16.81 0.43
C PHE A 152 2.79 17.42 -0.99
N PRO A 153 3.81 17.09 -1.82
CA PRO A 153 3.91 17.61 -3.19
C PRO A 153 2.70 17.21 -4.04
N ALA A 154 1.99 18.20 -4.59
CA ALA A 154 0.78 17.97 -5.37
C ALA A 154 1.04 17.15 -6.64
N GLU A 155 2.12 17.44 -7.36
CA GLU A 155 2.47 16.73 -8.59
C GLU A 155 2.69 15.24 -8.34
N ALA A 156 3.32 14.86 -7.22
CA ALA A 156 3.54 13.47 -6.84
C ALA A 156 2.21 12.73 -6.61
N LEU A 157 1.27 13.37 -5.87
CA LEU A 157 -0.07 12.83 -5.67
C LEU A 157 -0.82 12.66 -7.00
N ILE A 158 -0.83 13.69 -7.83
CA ILE A 158 -1.59 13.69 -9.09
C ILE A 158 -1.03 12.66 -10.07
N ASN A 159 0.30 12.55 -10.17
CA ASN A 159 0.94 11.51 -10.99
C ASN A 159 0.58 10.10 -10.50
N PHE A 160 0.58 9.88 -9.18
CA PHE A 160 0.12 8.62 -8.61
C PHE A 160 -1.35 8.35 -8.97
N MET A 161 -2.25 9.31 -8.72
CA MET A 161 -3.69 9.14 -9.02
C MET A 161 -3.93 8.88 -10.52
N LYS A 162 -3.20 9.57 -11.40
CA LYS A 162 -3.25 9.35 -12.84
C LYS A 162 -2.82 7.95 -13.23
N ASN A 163 -1.67 7.50 -12.75
CA ASN A 163 -1.12 6.17 -13.04
C ASN A 163 -2.07 5.05 -12.60
N HIS A 164 -2.81 5.26 -11.50
CA HIS A 164 -3.78 4.30 -10.98
C HIS A 164 -5.20 4.51 -11.50
N ALA A 165 -5.39 5.40 -12.49
CA ALA A 165 -6.70 5.77 -13.06
C ALA A 165 -7.71 6.26 -12.00
N LEU A 166 -7.24 6.90 -10.92
CA LEU A 166 -8.07 7.42 -9.83
C LEU A 166 -8.63 8.83 -10.11
N LEU A 167 -8.12 9.51 -11.14
CA LEU A 167 -8.68 10.79 -11.64
C LEU A 167 -9.84 10.60 -12.62
N SER A 168 -10.38 9.39 -12.74
CA SER A 168 -11.51 9.08 -13.60
C SER A 168 -12.63 8.41 -12.83
N MET A 169 -13.86 8.69 -13.22
CA MET A 169 -15.05 8.04 -12.66
C MET A 169 -15.26 6.62 -13.22
N THR A 170 -14.63 6.31 -14.35
CA THR A 170 -14.74 5.04 -15.07
C THR A 170 -13.39 4.64 -15.64
N GLY A 171 -13.22 3.36 -16.00
CA GLY A 171 -11.98 2.89 -16.61
C GLY A 171 -10.83 2.66 -15.66
N GLN A 172 -11.09 2.48 -14.36
CA GLN A 172 -10.07 2.06 -13.41
C GLN A 172 -9.46 0.74 -13.85
N HIS A 173 -8.16 0.58 -13.56
CA HIS A 173 -7.47 -0.68 -13.83
C HIS A 173 -8.09 -1.81 -13.02
N GLN A 174 -8.32 -2.97 -13.67
CA GLN A 174 -8.78 -4.16 -12.97
C GLN A 174 -7.74 -4.58 -11.93
N GLY A 175 -8.11 -4.57 -10.66
CA GLY A 175 -7.32 -5.14 -9.58
C GLY A 175 -7.19 -6.65 -9.72
N LEU A 176 -6.03 -7.16 -9.40
CA LEU A 176 -5.66 -8.58 -9.48
C LEU A 176 -5.06 -9.02 -8.15
N THR A 177 -5.25 -10.28 -7.81
CA THR A 177 -4.64 -10.91 -6.64
C THR A 177 -4.23 -12.35 -6.95
N ILE A 178 -3.46 -12.96 -6.06
CA ILE A 178 -2.98 -14.33 -6.21
C ILE A 178 -3.98 -15.32 -5.62
N SER A 179 -4.41 -16.28 -6.40
CA SER A 179 -5.27 -17.37 -5.92
C SER A 179 -4.53 -18.22 -4.88
N GLY A 180 -5.06 -18.27 -3.66
CA GLY A 180 -4.44 -18.99 -2.54
C GLY A 180 -3.37 -18.19 -1.79
N GLY A 181 -3.28 -16.89 -2.03
CA GLY A 181 -2.39 -15.95 -1.34
C GLY A 181 -1.01 -15.81 -1.97
N SER A 182 -0.30 -14.77 -1.56
CA SER A 182 1.06 -14.42 -2.03
C SER A 182 2.06 -15.53 -1.82
N ILE A 183 1.86 -16.37 -0.83
CA ILE A 183 2.72 -17.54 -0.57
C ILE A 183 2.90 -18.41 -1.83
N LYS A 184 1.91 -18.45 -2.72
CA LYS A 184 1.96 -19.31 -3.92
C LYS A 184 3.05 -18.89 -4.91
N TYR A 185 3.30 -17.60 -5.09
CA TYR A 185 4.44 -17.21 -5.92
C TYR A 185 5.77 -17.29 -5.18
N VAL A 186 5.77 -17.08 -3.86
CA VAL A 186 6.97 -17.25 -3.04
C VAL A 186 7.46 -18.70 -3.10
N GLU A 187 6.55 -19.68 -2.95
CA GLU A 187 6.87 -21.13 -3.09
C GLU A 187 7.46 -21.45 -4.47
N LYS A 188 6.88 -20.91 -5.55
CA LYS A 188 7.38 -21.13 -6.92
C LYS A 188 8.74 -20.47 -7.17
N LEU A 189 8.96 -19.27 -6.62
CA LEU A 189 10.26 -18.61 -6.67
C LEU A 189 11.32 -19.42 -5.92
N GLU A 190 11.01 -19.88 -4.72
CA GLU A 190 11.92 -20.72 -3.95
C GLU A 190 12.32 -22.00 -4.71
N GLN A 191 11.34 -22.69 -5.31
CA GLN A 191 11.60 -23.87 -6.15
C GLN A 191 12.53 -23.53 -7.34
N ARG A 192 12.27 -22.42 -8.03
CA ARG A 192 13.10 -21.97 -9.15
C ARG A 192 14.53 -21.63 -8.70
N MET A 193 14.69 -20.92 -7.58
CA MET A 193 15.99 -20.57 -7.02
C MET A 193 16.77 -21.83 -6.65
N LYS A 194 16.15 -22.81 -6.00
CA LYS A 194 16.77 -24.11 -5.68
C LYS A 194 17.19 -24.88 -6.93
N SER A 195 16.39 -24.87 -8.00
CA SER A 195 16.74 -25.51 -9.28
C SER A 195 17.91 -24.83 -9.99
N GLN A 196 18.19 -23.57 -9.65
CA GLN A 196 19.33 -22.80 -10.15
C GLN A 196 20.54 -22.81 -9.19
N ASN A 197 20.55 -23.71 -8.21
CA ASN A 197 21.60 -23.84 -7.20
C ASN A 197 21.84 -22.56 -6.36
N VAL A 198 20.78 -21.78 -6.10
CA VAL A 198 20.86 -20.67 -5.16
C VAL A 198 20.84 -21.25 -3.75
N GLU A 199 21.85 -20.94 -2.95
CA GLU A 199 21.89 -21.27 -1.54
C GLU A 199 21.00 -20.30 -0.75
N ILE A 200 20.00 -20.82 -0.02
CA ILE A 200 19.07 -20.01 0.76
C ILE A 200 19.33 -20.25 2.25
N ARG A 201 19.66 -19.20 2.97
CA ARG A 201 19.95 -19.22 4.41
C ARG A 201 18.89 -18.44 5.18
N LEU A 202 17.88 -19.14 5.68
CA LEU A 202 16.80 -18.57 6.49
C LEU A 202 17.23 -18.42 7.96
N GLY A 203 16.68 -17.42 8.66
CA GLY A 203 17.03 -17.11 10.04
C GLY A 203 18.49 -16.66 10.18
N CYS A 204 19.10 -16.21 9.11
CA CYS A 204 20.51 -15.83 9.04
C CYS A 204 20.63 -14.31 8.83
N LYS A 205 20.45 -13.55 9.91
CA LYS A 205 20.53 -12.09 9.88
C LYS A 205 21.96 -11.64 9.58
N VAL A 206 22.10 -10.79 8.56
CA VAL A 206 23.33 -10.05 8.30
C VAL A 206 23.44 -8.91 9.31
N ASN A 207 24.60 -8.76 9.92
CA ASN A 207 24.87 -7.71 10.90
C ASN A 207 25.79 -6.62 10.36
N LYS A 208 26.64 -6.95 9.39
CA LYS A 208 27.62 -6.00 8.86
C LYS A 208 28.04 -6.37 7.44
N ILE A 209 28.24 -5.37 6.61
CA ILE A 209 28.76 -5.47 5.25
C ILE A 209 29.93 -4.50 5.14
N SER A 210 31.10 -5.02 4.77
CA SER A 210 32.33 -4.26 4.61
C SER A 210 32.86 -4.41 3.18
N ARG A 211 33.33 -3.34 2.56
CA ARG A 211 33.94 -3.36 1.22
C ARG A 211 35.46 -3.41 1.33
N ASN A 212 36.07 -4.39 0.69
CA ASN A 212 37.50 -4.61 0.66
C ASN A 212 37.96 -4.64 -0.81
N PHE A 213 38.53 -3.55 -1.30
CA PHE A 213 39.06 -3.40 -2.67
C PHE A 213 38.12 -4.00 -3.76
N ASP A 214 38.22 -5.29 -4.04
CA ASP A 214 37.50 -6.04 -5.08
C ASP A 214 36.51 -7.08 -4.51
N LYS A 215 36.30 -7.11 -3.19
CA LYS A 215 35.43 -8.03 -2.48
C LYS A 215 34.52 -7.33 -1.51
N VAL A 216 33.42 -8.01 -1.18
CA VAL A 216 32.49 -7.58 -0.13
C VAL A 216 32.45 -8.65 0.94
N SER A 217 32.78 -8.30 2.18
CA SER A 217 32.66 -9.19 3.33
C SER A 217 31.30 -9.02 3.99
N ILE A 218 30.60 -10.12 4.22
CA ILE A 218 29.30 -10.20 4.92
C ILE A 218 29.50 -10.92 6.23
N LYS A 219 29.16 -10.26 7.34
CA LYS A 219 29.17 -10.84 8.68
C LYS A 219 27.76 -11.07 9.19
N THR A 220 27.46 -12.30 9.58
CA THR A 220 26.15 -12.70 10.10
C THR A 220 26.06 -12.59 11.62
N GLN A 221 24.85 -12.73 12.18
CA GLN A 221 24.60 -12.78 13.62
C GLN A 221 25.30 -13.95 14.33
N PHE A 222 25.67 -15.00 13.60
CA PHE A 222 26.40 -16.16 14.14
C PHE A 222 27.91 -15.96 14.16
N GLY A 223 28.39 -14.79 13.74
CA GLY A 223 29.83 -14.49 13.65
C GLY A 223 30.50 -15.08 12.39
N LEU A 224 29.74 -15.72 11.52
CA LEU A 224 30.23 -16.19 10.22
C LEU A 224 30.55 -14.98 9.34
N GLU A 225 31.73 -14.96 8.76
CA GLU A 225 32.20 -13.92 7.85
C GLU A 225 32.61 -14.57 6.53
N GLU A 226 32.01 -14.12 5.42
CA GLU A 226 32.23 -14.66 4.09
C GLU A 226 32.44 -13.53 3.09
N GLU A 227 33.30 -13.78 2.08
CA GLU A 227 33.59 -12.84 1.01
C GLU A 227 32.84 -13.20 -0.28
N PHE A 228 32.35 -12.16 -0.96
CA PHE A 228 31.62 -12.24 -2.22
C PHE A 228 32.18 -11.21 -3.21
N ASP A 229 31.96 -11.43 -4.49
CA ASP A 229 32.34 -10.48 -5.53
C ASP A 229 31.41 -9.25 -5.51
N GLU A 230 30.11 -9.48 -5.33
CA GLU A 230 29.09 -8.44 -5.32
C GLU A 230 28.01 -8.74 -4.29
N VAL A 231 27.33 -7.70 -3.82
CA VAL A 231 26.15 -7.81 -2.95
C VAL A 231 24.99 -6.97 -3.49
N VAL A 232 23.80 -7.55 -3.45
CA VAL A 232 22.53 -6.84 -3.71
C VAL A 232 21.76 -6.73 -2.40
N LEU A 233 21.51 -5.51 -1.96
CA LEU A 233 20.74 -5.22 -0.75
C LEU A 233 19.27 -4.97 -1.13
N ALA A 234 18.38 -5.84 -0.67
CA ALA A 234 16.93 -5.76 -0.88
C ALA A 234 16.18 -5.54 0.45
N THR A 235 16.80 -4.80 1.37
CA THR A 235 16.24 -4.37 2.64
C THR A 235 15.69 -2.94 2.54
N HIS A 236 15.03 -2.45 3.58
CA HIS A 236 14.69 -1.03 3.69
C HIS A 236 15.96 -0.16 3.65
N ALA A 237 15.83 1.09 3.25
CA ALA A 237 16.97 1.98 3.09
C ALA A 237 17.69 2.28 4.40
N ASP A 238 16.96 2.44 5.50
CA ASP A 238 17.50 2.60 6.86
C ASP A 238 18.21 1.35 7.35
N ASP A 239 17.63 0.16 7.14
CA ASP A 239 18.29 -1.13 7.41
C ASP A 239 19.56 -1.27 6.58
N THR A 240 19.47 -1.01 5.26
CA THR A 240 20.63 -1.02 4.35
C THR A 240 21.75 -0.14 4.89
N LEU A 241 21.43 1.10 5.27
CA LEU A 241 22.40 2.05 5.79
C LEU A 241 23.05 1.55 7.08
N SER A 242 22.26 0.92 7.97
CA SER A 242 22.75 0.36 9.22
C SER A 242 23.70 -0.83 9.05
N LEU A 243 23.57 -1.57 7.96
CA LEU A 243 24.41 -2.74 7.63
C LEU A 243 25.78 -2.33 7.07
N LEU A 244 25.88 -1.18 6.39
CA LEU A 244 27.11 -0.73 5.76
C LEU A 244 28.12 -0.29 6.84
N ALA A 245 29.32 -0.88 6.82
CA ALA A 245 30.39 -0.55 7.76
C ALA A 245 31.04 0.82 7.45
N ASP A 246 31.04 1.17 6.17
CA ASP A 246 31.78 2.29 5.60
C ASP A 246 30.91 3.07 4.57
N PRO A 247 29.70 3.53 4.95
CA PRO A 247 28.82 4.21 4.02
C PRO A 247 29.45 5.54 3.57
N THR A 248 29.41 5.78 2.27
CA THR A 248 29.80 7.06 1.68
C THR A 248 28.84 8.18 2.08
N GLU A 249 29.24 9.45 1.97
CA GLU A 249 28.35 10.59 2.22
C GLU A 249 27.12 10.59 1.29
N HIS A 250 27.28 10.11 0.06
CA HIS A 250 26.16 9.96 -0.88
C HIS A 250 25.15 8.90 -0.39
N GLU A 251 25.64 7.73 0.05
CA GLU A 251 24.78 6.68 0.61
C GLU A 251 24.07 7.14 1.87
N LYS A 252 24.77 7.81 2.80
CA LYS A 252 24.16 8.39 4.00
C LYS A 252 23.03 9.35 3.66
N THR A 253 23.28 10.28 2.71
CA THR A 253 22.29 11.26 2.31
C THR A 253 21.11 10.63 1.59
N SER A 254 21.37 9.75 0.61
CA SER A 254 20.32 9.16 -0.23
C SER A 254 19.46 8.15 0.53
N LEU A 255 20.10 7.23 1.27
CA LEU A 255 19.37 6.20 2.04
C LEU A 255 18.71 6.81 3.28
N GLY A 256 19.38 7.76 3.96
CA GLY A 256 18.85 8.44 5.13
C GLY A 256 17.67 9.39 4.83
N ALA A 257 17.50 9.81 3.57
CA ALA A 257 16.36 10.63 3.16
C ALA A 257 15.04 9.83 3.11
N ILE A 258 15.12 8.50 3.00
CA ILE A 258 13.93 7.63 2.94
C ILE A 258 13.52 7.27 4.37
N GLN A 259 12.42 7.85 4.83
CA GLN A 259 11.89 7.65 6.18
C GLN A 259 10.85 6.52 6.17
N TYR A 260 10.91 5.65 7.17
CA TYR A 260 9.94 4.58 7.39
C TYR A 260 9.13 4.85 8.65
N GLN A 261 7.85 4.51 8.61
CA GLN A 261 6.95 4.62 9.74
C GLN A 261 6.41 3.23 10.10
N GLU A 262 6.43 2.90 11.38
CA GLU A 262 5.80 1.68 11.88
C GLU A 262 4.30 1.70 11.62
N ASN A 263 3.77 0.58 11.15
CA ASN A 263 2.35 0.42 10.86
C ASN A 263 1.86 -0.95 11.37
N ASP A 264 1.03 -0.93 12.38
CA ASP A 264 0.46 -2.14 12.97
C ASP A 264 -0.69 -2.66 12.11
N ALA A 265 -0.57 -3.89 11.63
CA ALA A 265 -1.63 -4.61 10.93
C ALA A 265 -2.19 -5.73 11.81
N VAL A 266 -3.48 -5.67 12.12
CA VAL A 266 -4.19 -6.67 12.94
C VAL A 266 -5.20 -7.42 12.10
N LEU A 267 -5.01 -8.74 11.96
CA LEU A 267 -6.02 -9.60 11.33
C LEU A 267 -7.09 -10.00 12.36
N HIS A 268 -8.34 -9.67 12.07
CA HIS A 268 -9.48 -9.93 12.98
C HIS A 268 -10.74 -10.30 12.20
N ALA A 269 -11.78 -10.70 12.92
CA ALA A 269 -13.12 -11.00 12.38
C ALA A 269 -14.22 -10.09 12.98
N ASP A 270 -13.83 -8.99 13.60
CA ASP A 270 -14.75 -8.06 14.24
C ASP A 270 -15.45 -7.18 13.20
N GLN A 271 -16.75 -7.42 13.01
CA GLN A 271 -17.59 -6.66 12.08
C GLN A 271 -17.97 -5.26 12.61
N SER A 272 -17.74 -4.96 13.88
CA SER A 272 -18.05 -3.64 14.47
C SER A 272 -17.16 -2.54 13.93
N LEU A 273 -16.01 -2.89 13.35
CA LEU A 273 -15.09 -1.97 12.69
C LEU A 273 -15.50 -1.63 11.25
N MET A 274 -16.49 -2.34 10.71
CA MET A 274 -17.06 -2.05 9.39
C MET A 274 -18.15 -0.97 9.48
N PRO A 275 -18.45 -0.25 8.38
CA PRO A 275 -19.55 0.73 8.35
C PRO A 275 -20.87 0.13 8.81
N VAL A 276 -21.69 0.93 9.51
CA VAL A 276 -23.03 0.54 9.94
C VAL A 276 -23.90 0.19 8.73
N THR A 277 -23.77 0.96 7.66
CA THR A 277 -24.52 0.73 6.42
C THR A 277 -23.82 -0.32 5.57
N LYS A 278 -24.31 -1.54 5.52
CA LYS A 278 -23.71 -2.66 4.75
C LYS A 278 -23.46 -2.37 3.27
N ARG A 279 -24.24 -1.48 2.63
CA ARG A 279 -24.01 -1.05 1.24
C ARG A 279 -22.73 -0.23 1.02
N VAL A 280 -22.09 0.21 2.11
CA VAL A 280 -20.81 0.93 2.10
C VAL A 280 -19.63 -0.02 2.29
N TRP A 281 -19.88 -1.26 2.70
CA TRP A 281 -18.83 -2.25 2.86
C TRP A 281 -18.06 -2.39 1.55
N SER A 282 -16.77 -2.15 1.64
CA SER A 282 -15.86 -2.04 0.51
C SER A 282 -14.56 -2.76 0.84
N SER A 283 -13.77 -3.05 -0.15
CA SER A 283 -12.47 -3.71 0.04
C SER A 283 -11.56 -2.89 0.95
N TRP A 284 -11.63 -1.57 0.81
CA TRP A 284 -10.93 -0.60 1.66
C TRP A 284 -11.96 0.31 2.32
N VAL A 285 -11.93 0.36 3.64
CA VAL A 285 -12.84 1.19 4.42
C VAL A 285 -12.03 2.12 5.31
N TYR A 286 -12.19 3.41 5.07
CA TYR A 286 -11.72 4.43 5.98
C TYR A 286 -12.77 4.67 7.07
N SER A 287 -12.35 4.65 8.32
CA SER A 287 -13.22 4.95 9.46
C SER A 287 -12.62 6.05 10.31
N GLU A 288 -13.43 7.06 10.65
CA GLU A 288 -13.07 8.11 11.59
C GLU A 288 -13.93 7.97 12.84
N SER A 289 -13.29 7.77 13.99
CA SER A 289 -14.00 7.70 15.26
C SER A 289 -14.51 9.07 15.71
N LYS A 290 -15.53 9.08 16.60
CA LYS A 290 -16.05 10.33 17.20
C LYS A 290 -14.98 11.12 17.98
N ASN A 291 -13.98 10.45 18.49
CA ASN A 291 -12.86 11.08 19.21
C ASN A 291 -11.76 11.47 18.20
N LYS A 292 -11.83 12.69 17.69
CA LYS A 292 -10.85 13.28 16.74
C LYS A 292 -9.41 13.40 17.28
N ASN A 293 -9.16 12.98 18.52
CA ASN A 293 -7.83 13.07 19.13
C ASN A 293 -6.88 11.93 18.76
N SER A 294 -7.31 10.94 17.97
CA SER A 294 -6.38 9.92 17.47
C SER A 294 -5.73 10.41 16.17
N LYS A 295 -4.42 10.63 16.21
CA LYS A 295 -3.59 10.87 15.02
C LYS A 295 -3.51 9.63 14.10
N ARG A 296 -4.26 8.55 14.41
CA ARG A 296 -4.28 7.29 13.67
C ARG A 296 -5.40 7.30 12.65
N ILE A 297 -5.08 6.80 11.48
CA ILE A 297 -6.07 6.48 10.44
C ILE A 297 -6.56 5.07 10.72
N ASP A 298 -7.86 4.92 10.97
CA ASP A 298 -8.49 3.61 11.13
C ASP A 298 -8.88 3.12 9.72
N LEU A 299 -8.07 2.21 9.18
CA LEU A 299 -8.29 1.62 7.87
C LEU A 299 -8.58 0.12 8.03
N THR A 300 -9.69 -0.32 7.50
CA THR A 300 -10.05 -1.74 7.47
C THR A 300 -10.00 -2.29 6.04
N TYR A 301 -9.26 -3.36 5.84
CA TYR A 301 -9.24 -4.13 4.60
C TYR A 301 -10.22 -5.31 4.72
N TRP A 302 -11.29 -5.30 3.92
CA TRP A 302 -12.22 -6.42 3.88
C TRP A 302 -11.69 -7.52 2.97
N MET A 303 -10.95 -8.46 3.56
CA MET A 303 -10.22 -9.48 2.81
C MET A 303 -11.15 -10.42 2.01
N ASN A 304 -12.37 -10.67 2.48
CA ASN A 304 -13.34 -11.46 1.73
C ASN A 304 -13.66 -10.86 0.35
N SER A 305 -13.69 -9.52 0.24
CA SER A 305 -13.89 -8.82 -1.03
C SER A 305 -12.58 -8.69 -1.81
N LEU A 306 -11.49 -8.38 -1.12
CA LEU A 306 -10.20 -8.08 -1.71
C LEU A 306 -9.50 -9.31 -2.30
N GLN A 307 -9.55 -10.46 -1.60
CA GLN A 307 -8.97 -11.73 -2.03
C GLN A 307 -10.00 -12.75 -2.52
N SER A 308 -11.30 -12.43 -2.50
CA SER A 308 -12.40 -13.35 -2.87
C SER A 308 -12.38 -14.64 -2.04
N ILE A 309 -12.26 -14.54 -0.71
CA ILE A 309 -12.17 -15.65 0.24
C ILE A 309 -13.40 -15.74 1.14
#